data_7831995e1a01818a36eaad330bfd44f2
#
_entry.id   7831995e1a01818a36eaad330bfd44f2
#
_cell.length_a   1.000
_cell.length_b   1.000
_cell.length_c   1.000
_cell.angle_alpha   90.00
_cell.angle_beta   90.00
_cell.angle_gamma   90.00
#
_symmetry.space_group_name_H-M   'P 1'
#
loop_
_entity.id
_entity.type
_entity.pdbx_description
1 polymer ?
#
loop_
_entity_poly.entity_id
_entity_poly.type
_entity_poly.pdbx_seq_one_letter_code
_entity_poly.pdbx_strand_id
1 'polypeptide(L)'
;MENNLKVMIWGREVGRLTWNIRRNRSVFEYNPDFLKRGLNIAPLTASIKNAKNRFPFYGLQNDNVFHGLPAFISDSMPGRWGNTVFSAWAQSNNIREKDLTPIDKLSFIGQRGMGALEFEPSKQIGQSGNFSLDDLYRKAQEILQKREDTVITGKDISLESLYEVGTSAGGQHTKAIIARNNITGEIRSGQVLLPSEYTYYILKFAEKDYYPLTKVEMVYYEMAKSAGIEMMPSELIKIDGDYHFITERYDRKNGKKIHTQTLAAMNPEANSYEDLMTVCDELHLPYKEKEETYRRMVFNILTTNVDAHIQNFSFMMEENESWHITPAYDLTFSCFNPGNHFDPSHYLKVNGKSMNINREDLLIFGRRNDIRNPEEIIRKTVNAVLEFRNVSGKYSVDNYWIDKIEEHFAEMNPELLSSLNGYKPYVFNYILKDRNISITNAQWIEMGNGAMRLTAELNGIPFKRTFAKTSTEAKNMMDLGGIKMSMEQQQEYVNKYFVPKYLELYSDKK
;
A
#
# COMPACT_ATOMS: atom_id res chain seq x y z
N MET A 1 25.45 -12.48 20.61
CA MET A 1 25.21 -12.35 19.17
C MET A 1 25.04 -13.73 18.60
N GLU A 2 23.88 -13.98 17.99
CA GLU A 2 23.63 -15.25 17.33
C GLU A 2 24.26 -15.20 15.94
N ASN A 3 25.16 -16.10 15.64
CA ASN A 3 25.77 -16.18 14.31
C ASN A 3 25.05 -17.20 13.40
N ASN A 4 24.10 -17.95 13.95
CA ASN A 4 23.42 -19.04 13.24
C ASN A 4 22.00 -19.22 13.79
N LEU A 5 21.00 -19.24 12.92
CA LEU A 5 19.60 -19.53 13.24
C LEU A 5 19.10 -20.71 12.43
N LYS A 6 18.25 -21.53 13.03
CA LYS A 6 17.39 -22.45 12.31
C LYS A 6 16.21 -21.67 11.76
N VAL A 7 15.87 -21.92 10.52
CA VAL A 7 14.63 -21.48 9.88
C VAL A 7 13.66 -22.65 9.93
N MET A 8 12.51 -22.42 10.54
CA MET A 8 11.48 -23.44 10.78
C MET A 8 10.21 -23.08 10.00
N ILE A 9 9.44 -24.08 9.61
CA ILE A 9 8.09 -23.92 9.07
C ILE A 9 7.23 -25.13 9.50
N TRP A 10 6.04 -24.86 10.05
CA TRP A 10 5.11 -25.91 10.50
C TRP A 10 5.78 -27.00 11.35
N GLY A 11 6.61 -26.57 12.29
CA GLY A 11 7.34 -27.47 13.21
C GLY A 11 8.52 -28.24 12.59
N ARG A 12 8.97 -27.86 11.37
CA ARG A 12 10.07 -28.55 10.65
C ARG A 12 11.21 -27.60 10.39
N GLU A 13 12.44 -28.07 10.56
CA GLU A 13 13.65 -27.33 10.18
C GLU A 13 13.77 -27.28 8.65
N VAL A 14 13.61 -26.08 8.08
CA VAL A 14 13.80 -25.81 6.66
C VAL A 14 15.28 -25.78 6.31
N GLY A 15 16.08 -25.16 7.16
CA GLY A 15 17.51 -24.98 6.98
C GLY A 15 18.12 -24.05 8.01
N ARG A 16 19.33 -23.60 7.71
CA ARG A 16 20.12 -22.73 8.61
C ARG A 16 20.56 -21.47 7.93
N LEU A 17 20.46 -20.38 8.69
CA LEU A 17 20.85 -19.04 8.29
C LEU A 17 22.07 -18.61 9.10
N THR A 18 23.18 -18.29 8.45
CA THR A 18 24.44 -17.88 9.08
C THR A 18 24.82 -16.48 8.64
N TRP A 19 25.24 -15.61 9.56
CA TRP A 19 25.71 -14.26 9.26
C TRP A 19 27.18 -14.23 8.94
N ASN A 20 27.51 -13.67 7.78
CA ASN A 20 28.90 -13.42 7.40
C ASN A 20 29.28 -11.95 7.65
N ILE A 21 29.95 -11.69 8.76
CA ILE A 21 30.34 -10.33 9.18
C ILE A 21 31.17 -9.62 8.12
N ARG A 22 32.11 -10.33 7.46
CA ARG A 22 33.01 -9.70 6.46
C ARG A 22 32.27 -9.25 5.21
N ARG A 23 31.22 -9.98 4.82
CA ARG A 23 30.42 -9.69 3.64
C ARG A 23 29.16 -8.86 3.96
N ASN A 24 28.89 -8.62 5.23
CA ASN A 24 27.70 -7.94 5.73
C ASN A 24 26.39 -8.51 5.15
N ARG A 25 26.31 -9.82 5.03
CA ARG A 25 25.13 -10.56 4.54
C ARG A 25 25.11 -11.99 5.05
N SER A 26 23.95 -12.59 5.03
CA SER A 26 23.76 -13.96 5.47
C SER A 26 23.98 -14.99 4.36
N VAL A 27 24.08 -16.25 4.77
CA VAL A 27 24.08 -17.42 3.91
C VAL A 27 23.03 -18.38 4.46
N PHE A 28 22.15 -18.88 3.60
CA PHE A 28 21.15 -19.88 3.93
C PHE A 28 21.42 -21.21 3.24
N GLU A 29 21.34 -22.29 4.00
CA GLU A 29 21.48 -23.66 3.51
C GLU A 29 20.29 -24.50 3.95
N TYR A 30 19.66 -25.21 3.00
CA TYR A 30 18.55 -26.10 3.30
C TYR A 30 18.99 -27.32 4.12
N ASN A 31 18.13 -27.75 5.02
CA ASN A 31 18.26 -29.03 5.71
C ASN A 31 18.04 -30.17 4.67
N PRO A 32 18.97 -31.15 4.57
CA PRO A 32 18.83 -32.27 3.64
C PRO A 32 17.52 -33.07 3.82
N ASP A 33 17.02 -33.21 5.04
CA ASP A 33 15.78 -33.93 5.29
C ASP A 33 14.54 -33.13 4.85
N PHE A 34 14.62 -31.81 4.88
CA PHE A 34 13.57 -30.94 4.30
C PHE A 34 13.53 -31.09 2.76
N LEU A 35 14.68 -31.12 2.11
CA LEU A 35 14.77 -31.29 0.66
C LEU A 35 14.15 -32.60 0.16
N LYS A 36 14.22 -33.68 0.96
CA LYS A 36 13.60 -34.98 0.61
C LYS A 36 12.08 -34.90 0.51
N ARG A 37 11.46 -33.95 1.19
CA ARG A 37 10.00 -33.77 1.17
C ARG A 37 9.45 -33.16 -0.11
N GLY A 38 10.31 -32.46 -0.87
CA GLY A 38 9.92 -31.81 -2.12
C GLY A 38 9.10 -30.54 -1.95
N LEU A 39 8.89 -30.04 -0.71
CA LEU A 39 8.16 -28.81 -0.44
C LEU A 39 8.98 -27.57 -0.83
N ASN A 40 8.51 -26.81 -1.80
CA ASN A 40 9.22 -25.65 -2.35
C ASN A 40 8.64 -24.34 -1.80
N ILE A 41 9.14 -23.91 -0.65
CA ILE A 41 8.65 -22.73 0.06
C ILE A 41 9.16 -21.39 -0.51
N ALA A 42 10.14 -21.40 -1.38
CA ALA A 42 10.70 -20.22 -2.04
C ALA A 42 11.04 -20.56 -3.50
N PRO A 43 10.01 -20.82 -4.36
CA PRO A 43 10.20 -21.45 -5.67
C PRO A 43 11.05 -20.65 -6.63
N LEU A 44 11.01 -19.30 -6.53
CA LEU A 44 11.64 -18.41 -7.50
C LEU A 44 13.03 -17.95 -7.06
N THR A 45 13.21 -17.65 -5.77
CA THR A 45 14.47 -17.06 -5.25
C THR A 45 15.36 -18.05 -4.52
N ALA A 46 14.81 -19.14 -3.97
CA ALA A 46 15.57 -20.17 -3.27
C ALA A 46 15.01 -21.58 -3.53
N SER A 47 14.82 -21.91 -4.80
CA SER A 47 14.19 -23.18 -5.21
C SER A 47 14.95 -24.41 -4.70
N ILE A 48 14.20 -25.38 -4.17
CA ILE A 48 14.75 -26.68 -3.75
C ILE A 48 15.42 -27.44 -4.92
N LYS A 49 15.06 -27.16 -6.18
CA LYS A 49 15.73 -27.73 -7.37
C LYS A 49 17.19 -27.28 -7.41
N ASN A 50 17.46 -26.01 -7.12
CA ASN A 50 18.81 -25.43 -7.06
C ASN A 50 19.58 -25.90 -5.81
N ALA A 51 18.88 -26.02 -4.67
CA ALA A 51 19.45 -26.49 -3.42
C ALA A 51 20.04 -27.92 -3.51
N LYS A 52 19.44 -28.80 -4.31
CA LYS A 52 19.96 -30.15 -4.55
C LYS A 52 21.36 -30.18 -5.17
N ASN A 53 21.78 -29.08 -5.80
CA ASN A 53 23.13 -28.89 -6.33
C ASN A 53 24.14 -28.40 -5.28
N ARG A 54 23.74 -28.36 -4.01
CA ARG A 54 24.54 -27.92 -2.84
C ARG A 54 25.08 -26.48 -2.92
N PHE A 55 24.40 -25.60 -3.63
CA PHE A 55 24.73 -24.19 -3.62
C PHE A 55 23.97 -23.49 -2.48
N PRO A 56 24.68 -22.77 -1.60
CA PRO A 56 24.05 -21.95 -0.58
C PRO A 56 23.35 -20.72 -1.23
N PHE A 57 22.30 -20.24 -0.59
CA PHE A 57 21.61 -19.02 -0.99
C PHE A 57 22.16 -17.84 -0.19
N TYR A 58 22.72 -16.88 -0.90
CA TYR A 58 23.29 -15.68 -0.27
C TYR A 58 22.21 -14.62 -0.04
N GLY A 59 22.34 -13.90 1.05
CA GLY A 59 21.55 -12.71 1.32
C GLY A 59 21.79 -11.64 0.25
N LEU A 60 20.75 -10.91 -0.04
CA LEU A 60 20.78 -9.76 -0.94
C LEU A 60 21.49 -8.57 -0.30
N GLN A 61 21.41 -7.41 -0.92
CA GLN A 61 22.03 -6.20 -0.38
C GLN A 61 21.51 -5.91 1.03
N ASN A 62 22.38 -5.43 1.93
CA ASN A 62 21.98 -5.00 3.27
C ASN A 62 21.41 -3.58 3.20
N ASP A 63 20.18 -3.46 2.77
CA ASP A 63 19.39 -2.24 2.67
C ASP A 63 18.13 -2.35 3.54
N ASN A 64 17.21 -1.42 3.40
CA ASN A 64 15.98 -1.37 4.17
C ASN A 64 14.91 -2.40 3.73
N VAL A 65 15.12 -3.14 2.63
CA VAL A 65 14.20 -4.14 2.11
C VAL A 65 14.69 -5.55 2.45
N PHE A 66 15.94 -5.85 2.09
CA PHE A 66 16.46 -7.22 2.19
C PHE A 66 17.36 -7.45 3.41
N HIS A 67 17.87 -6.41 4.04
CA HIS A 67 18.67 -6.48 5.29
C HIS A 67 19.85 -7.44 5.23
N GLY A 68 20.41 -7.73 4.05
CA GLY A 68 21.45 -8.75 3.90
C GLY A 68 20.97 -10.19 4.05
N LEU A 69 19.66 -10.44 3.96
CA LEU A 69 19.00 -11.74 4.06
C LEU A 69 18.61 -12.27 2.66
N PRO A 70 18.43 -13.59 2.48
CA PRO A 70 17.73 -14.10 1.31
C PRO A 70 16.32 -13.52 1.22
N ALA A 71 15.84 -13.23 0.01
CA ALA A 71 14.59 -12.52 -0.22
C ALA A 71 13.39 -13.12 0.54
N PHE A 72 13.23 -14.45 0.52
CA PHE A 72 12.13 -15.12 1.20
C PHE A 72 12.17 -15.06 2.74
N ILE A 73 13.33 -14.74 3.33
CA ILE A 73 13.50 -14.56 4.77
C ILE A 73 13.32 -13.09 5.14
N SER A 74 13.67 -12.16 4.26
CA SER A 74 13.60 -10.72 4.52
C SER A 74 12.18 -10.23 4.86
N ASP A 75 11.14 -10.86 4.30
CA ASP A 75 9.74 -10.57 4.63
C ASP A 75 9.37 -10.79 6.11
N SER A 76 10.20 -11.54 6.84
CA SER A 76 10.01 -11.73 8.28
C SER A 76 10.57 -10.57 9.12
N MET A 77 11.31 -9.64 8.50
CA MET A 77 11.85 -8.49 9.21
C MET A 77 10.76 -7.46 9.52
N PRO A 78 10.89 -6.73 10.64
CA PRO A 78 9.97 -5.66 10.98
C PRO A 78 10.01 -4.55 9.92
N GLY A 79 8.85 -4.02 9.55
CA GLY A 79 8.78 -2.78 8.78
C GLY A 79 9.23 -1.57 9.61
N ARG A 80 9.08 -0.37 9.03
CA ARG A 80 9.55 0.88 9.66
C ARG A 80 8.95 1.11 11.06
N TRP A 81 7.64 0.90 11.22
CA TRP A 81 6.99 1.02 12.51
C TRP A 81 7.51 -0.03 13.50
N GLY A 82 7.56 -1.30 13.11
CA GLY A 82 8.06 -2.38 13.94
C GLY A 82 9.50 -2.15 14.40
N ASN A 83 10.37 -1.61 13.54
CA ASN A 83 11.73 -1.19 13.92
C ASN A 83 11.71 -0.03 14.93
N THR A 84 10.80 0.96 14.80
CA THR A 84 10.67 2.05 15.75
C THR A 84 10.30 1.53 17.16
N VAL A 85 9.33 0.61 17.24
CA VAL A 85 8.95 -0.03 18.50
C VAL A 85 10.08 -0.90 19.06
N PHE A 86 10.77 -1.65 18.19
CA PHE A 86 11.92 -2.46 18.58
C PHE A 86 13.04 -1.59 19.18
N SER A 87 13.37 -0.47 18.53
CA SER A 87 14.40 0.47 19.00
C SER A 87 14.07 1.04 20.38
N ALA A 88 12.81 1.48 20.58
CA ALA A 88 12.36 1.97 21.88
C ALA A 88 12.46 0.90 22.98
N TRP A 89 12.01 -0.31 22.66
CA TRP A 89 12.10 -1.45 23.58
C TRP A 89 13.56 -1.86 23.85
N ALA A 90 14.41 -1.93 22.85
CA ALA A 90 15.83 -2.28 23.01
C ALA A 90 16.54 -1.27 23.92
N GLN A 91 16.26 0.02 23.73
CA GLN A 91 16.80 1.09 24.58
C GLN A 91 16.37 0.92 26.05
N SER A 92 15.09 0.64 26.32
CA SER A 92 14.57 0.43 27.69
C SER A 92 15.17 -0.80 28.36
N ASN A 93 15.60 -1.79 27.57
CA ASN A 93 16.23 -3.01 28.04
C ASN A 93 17.78 -2.98 27.99
N ASN A 94 18.38 -1.79 27.79
CA ASN A 94 19.83 -1.59 27.68
C ASN A 94 20.50 -2.42 26.57
N ILE A 95 19.79 -2.71 25.50
CA ILE A 95 20.30 -3.40 24.31
C ILE A 95 20.76 -2.35 23.30
N ARG A 96 22.02 -2.41 22.91
CA ARG A 96 22.58 -1.50 21.89
C ARG A 96 22.25 -2.04 20.50
N GLU A 97 21.27 -1.44 19.84
CA GLU A 97 20.78 -1.90 18.54
C GLU A 97 21.86 -1.95 17.45
N LYS A 98 22.82 -1.03 17.49
CA LYS A 98 23.97 -0.99 16.57
C LYS A 98 24.89 -2.24 16.64
N ASP A 99 24.81 -3.00 17.72
CA ASP A 99 25.59 -4.23 17.90
C ASP A 99 24.82 -5.47 17.39
N LEU A 100 23.54 -5.30 17.01
CA LEU A 100 22.69 -6.39 16.53
C LEU A 100 22.82 -6.56 15.00
N THR A 101 22.96 -7.81 14.59
CA THR A 101 22.83 -8.21 13.19
C THR A 101 21.37 -8.44 12.83
N PRO A 102 20.99 -8.48 11.53
CA PRO A 102 19.65 -8.92 11.10
C PRO A 102 19.26 -10.30 11.65
N ILE A 103 20.20 -11.22 11.80
CA ILE A 103 19.96 -12.54 12.42
C ILE A 103 19.59 -12.40 13.90
N ASP A 104 20.25 -11.52 14.63
CA ASP A 104 19.86 -11.23 16.01
C ASP A 104 18.43 -10.70 16.08
N LYS A 105 18.03 -9.79 15.16
CA LYS A 105 16.65 -9.28 15.08
C LYS A 105 15.66 -10.40 14.77
N LEU A 106 15.95 -11.31 13.84
CA LEU A 106 15.11 -12.49 13.57
C LEU A 106 14.95 -13.39 14.80
N SER A 107 15.98 -13.54 15.65
CA SER A 107 15.85 -14.31 16.91
C SER A 107 14.89 -13.66 17.90
N PHE A 108 14.77 -12.32 17.90
CA PHE A 108 13.75 -11.61 18.68
C PHE A 108 12.35 -11.76 18.09
N ILE A 109 12.22 -11.93 16.78
CA ILE A 109 10.93 -12.22 16.13
C ILE A 109 10.49 -13.65 16.48
N GLY A 110 11.39 -14.63 16.36
CA GLY A 110 11.12 -16.02 16.70
C GLY A 110 9.90 -16.58 15.97
N GLN A 111 8.85 -16.91 16.73
CA GLN A 111 7.59 -17.45 16.19
C GLN A 111 6.53 -16.38 15.88
N ARG A 112 6.81 -15.11 16.11
CA ARG A 112 5.82 -14.01 16.06
C ARG A 112 5.64 -13.38 14.69
N GLY A 113 6.46 -13.76 13.71
CA GLY A 113 6.46 -13.18 12.37
C GLY A 113 5.14 -13.31 11.62
N MET A 114 5.01 -12.51 10.55
CA MET A 114 3.99 -12.72 9.53
C MET A 114 4.31 -14.00 8.76
N GLY A 115 3.27 -14.66 8.22
CA GLY A 115 3.43 -15.93 7.53
C GLY A 115 3.76 -17.09 8.48
N ALA A 116 4.40 -18.14 7.95
CA ALA A 116 4.65 -19.38 8.67
C ALA A 116 6.12 -19.62 9.03
N LEU A 117 7.06 -18.76 8.59
CA LEU A 117 8.46 -18.91 8.98
C LEU A 117 8.65 -18.57 10.46
N GLU A 118 9.51 -19.35 11.12
CA GLU A 118 9.89 -19.21 12.52
C GLU A 118 11.42 -19.34 12.65
N PHE A 119 11.99 -18.74 13.69
CA PHE A 119 13.44 -18.67 13.89
C PHE A 119 13.83 -19.17 15.25
N GLU A 120 14.82 -20.09 15.30
CA GLU A 120 15.34 -20.67 16.53
C GLU A 120 16.88 -20.56 16.61
N PRO A 121 17.46 -20.28 17.82
CA PRO A 121 16.73 -20.04 19.08
C PRO A 121 15.99 -18.71 19.06
N SER A 122 14.77 -18.71 19.63
CA SER A 122 14.03 -17.48 19.84
C SER A 122 14.39 -16.87 21.20
N LYS A 123 14.61 -15.57 21.24
CA LYS A 123 14.74 -14.84 22.48
C LYS A 123 13.33 -14.62 23.05
N GLN A 124 13.05 -15.29 24.15
CA GLN A 124 11.76 -15.15 24.84
C GLN A 124 11.65 -13.72 25.40
N ILE A 125 10.52 -13.08 25.09
CA ILE A 125 10.09 -11.85 25.70
C ILE A 125 8.96 -12.21 26.63
N GLY A 126 8.89 -11.57 27.79
CA GLY A 126 7.83 -11.82 28.76
C GLY A 126 6.47 -11.76 28.06
N GLN A 127 5.63 -12.78 28.29
CA GLN A 127 4.26 -12.73 27.81
C GLN A 127 3.52 -11.73 28.68
N SER A 128 3.10 -10.62 28.11
CA SER A 128 2.12 -9.75 28.77
C SER A 128 0.77 -10.47 28.77
N GLY A 129 0.03 -10.35 29.87
CA GLY A 129 -1.34 -10.86 29.96
C GLY A 129 -2.30 -10.11 29.03
N ASN A 130 -3.53 -9.92 29.47
CA ASN A 130 -4.51 -9.08 28.80
C ASN A 130 -4.03 -7.63 28.78
N PHE A 131 -4.19 -6.94 27.67
CA PHE A 131 -3.86 -5.53 27.53
C PHE A 131 -5.07 -4.71 27.02
N SER A 132 -5.08 -3.44 27.40
CA SER A 132 -6.07 -2.48 26.93
C SER A 132 -5.64 -1.91 25.57
N LEU A 133 -6.57 -1.83 24.62
CA LEU A 133 -6.30 -1.17 23.33
C LEU A 133 -6.05 0.33 23.52
N ASP A 134 -6.69 0.97 24.50
CA ASP A 134 -6.46 2.37 24.83
C ASP A 134 -5.02 2.62 25.29
N ASP A 135 -4.47 1.72 26.13
CA ASP A 135 -3.08 1.85 26.60
C ASP A 135 -2.08 1.61 25.46
N LEU A 136 -2.34 0.65 24.59
CA LEU A 136 -1.53 0.42 23.39
C LEU A 136 -1.54 1.64 22.46
N TYR A 137 -2.71 2.23 22.23
CA TYR A 137 -2.86 3.40 21.40
C TYR A 137 -2.13 4.62 21.99
N ARG A 138 -2.35 4.91 23.27
CA ARG A 138 -1.64 6.01 23.96
C ARG A 138 -0.13 5.83 23.89
N LYS A 139 0.36 4.62 24.10
CA LYS A 139 1.80 4.32 24.01
C LYS A 139 2.33 4.45 22.59
N ALA A 140 1.58 4.03 21.59
CA ALA A 140 1.93 4.23 20.18
C ALA A 140 2.05 5.74 19.86
N GLN A 141 1.09 6.56 20.31
CA GLN A 141 1.15 8.02 20.15
C GLN A 141 2.36 8.63 20.86
N GLU A 142 2.64 8.20 22.08
CA GLU A 142 3.83 8.67 22.82
C GLU A 142 5.13 8.39 22.06
N ILE A 143 5.29 7.21 21.47
CA ILE A 143 6.47 6.85 20.66
C ILE A 143 6.55 7.70 19.39
N LEU A 144 5.43 7.99 18.73
CA LEU A 144 5.39 8.85 17.56
C LEU A 144 5.83 10.28 17.88
N GLN A 145 5.34 10.83 18.98
CA GLN A 145 5.65 12.20 19.40
C GLN A 145 7.10 12.36 19.89
N LYS A 146 7.69 11.30 20.49
CA LYS A 146 9.05 11.30 21.03
C LYS A 146 10.14 11.10 19.98
N ARG A 147 9.82 11.08 18.70
CA ARG A 147 10.81 10.88 17.61
C ARG A 147 12.01 11.83 17.65
N GLU A 148 11.93 12.92 18.40
CA GLU A 148 12.96 13.94 18.37
C GLU A 148 13.84 14.05 19.63
N ASP A 149 13.43 13.67 20.88
CA ASP A 149 14.28 14.05 22.05
C ASP A 149 14.13 13.28 23.38
N THR A 150 13.63 12.07 23.51
CA THR A 150 13.45 11.50 24.86
C THR A 150 14.02 10.11 25.08
N VAL A 151 14.89 9.98 26.08
CA VAL A 151 15.35 8.71 26.64
C VAL A 151 14.22 8.06 27.45
N ILE A 152 13.75 6.88 27.05
CA ILE A 152 12.82 6.07 27.83
C ILE A 152 13.63 5.35 28.91
N THR A 153 13.42 5.73 30.17
CA THR A 153 14.11 5.11 31.31
C THR A 153 13.14 4.25 32.12
N GLY A 154 13.50 2.99 32.34
CA GLY A 154 12.79 2.03 33.19
C GLY A 154 11.93 1.00 32.44
N LYS A 155 11.55 -0.08 33.14
CA LYS A 155 10.60 -1.08 32.61
C LYS A 155 9.21 -0.46 32.51
N ASP A 156 8.74 -0.32 31.28
CA ASP A 156 7.43 0.21 30.95
C ASP A 156 6.55 -0.94 30.39
N ILE A 157 5.59 -1.38 31.20
CA ILE A 157 4.70 -2.51 30.86
C ILE A 157 3.93 -2.23 29.55
N SER A 158 3.52 -0.99 29.32
CA SER A 158 2.82 -0.59 28.09
C SER A 158 3.74 -0.69 26.88
N LEU A 159 5.04 -0.41 27.03
CA LEU A 159 6.03 -0.55 25.96
C LEU A 159 6.31 -2.03 25.67
N GLU A 160 6.40 -2.88 26.70
CA GLU A 160 6.54 -4.33 26.53
C GLU A 160 5.34 -4.92 25.79
N SER A 161 4.11 -4.52 26.17
CA SER A 161 2.88 -4.90 25.48
C SER A 161 2.86 -4.45 24.02
N LEU A 162 3.24 -3.20 23.74
CA LEU A 162 3.30 -2.69 22.38
C LEU A 162 4.38 -3.38 21.55
N TYR A 163 5.55 -3.67 22.17
CA TYR A 163 6.59 -4.44 21.51
C TYR A 163 6.11 -5.85 21.16
N GLU A 164 5.36 -6.49 22.05
CA GLU A 164 4.80 -7.83 21.83
C GLU A 164 3.85 -7.86 20.63
N VAL A 165 3.07 -6.81 20.37
CA VAL A 165 2.06 -6.77 19.30
C VAL A 165 2.44 -5.92 18.11
N GLY A 166 3.44 -5.04 18.20
CA GLY A 166 3.75 -4.02 17.19
C GLY A 166 4.91 -4.34 16.26
N THR A 167 5.72 -5.37 16.56
CA THR A 167 7.02 -5.54 15.89
C THR A 167 7.01 -6.40 14.63
N SER A 168 6.00 -7.22 14.39
CA SER A 168 6.06 -8.25 13.34
C SER A 168 5.36 -7.90 12.03
N ALA A 169 4.62 -6.79 11.96
CA ALA A 169 3.96 -6.38 10.73
C ALA A 169 4.84 -5.44 9.90
N GLY A 170 4.87 -5.66 8.58
CA GLY A 170 5.51 -4.76 7.63
C GLY A 170 4.85 -3.37 7.58
N GLY A 171 5.42 -2.44 6.80
CA GLY A 171 4.88 -1.10 6.55
C GLY A 171 5.29 -0.04 7.59
N GLN A 172 4.92 1.22 7.30
CA GLN A 172 5.41 2.39 8.04
C GLN A 172 4.44 2.99 9.05
N HIS A 173 3.13 2.75 8.91
CA HIS A 173 2.09 3.30 9.80
C HIS A 173 1.99 2.54 11.11
N THR A 174 1.56 3.25 12.16
CA THR A 174 1.36 2.69 13.50
C THR A 174 0.33 1.58 13.50
N LYS A 175 0.73 0.42 14.01
CA LYS A 175 -0.15 -0.77 14.02
C LYS A 175 0.17 -1.74 15.13
N ALA A 176 -0.79 -2.60 15.44
CA ALA A 176 -0.65 -3.72 16.36
C ALA A 176 -1.24 -4.99 15.77
N ILE A 177 -0.65 -6.11 16.11
CA ILE A 177 -1.14 -7.44 15.75
C ILE A 177 -1.88 -8.01 16.96
N ILE A 178 -3.19 -8.06 16.87
CA ILE A 178 -4.06 -8.51 17.97
C ILE A 178 -4.87 -9.73 17.58
N ALA A 179 -5.42 -10.39 18.56
CA ALA A 179 -6.43 -11.42 18.38
C ALA A 179 -7.61 -11.13 19.32
N ARG A 180 -8.82 -11.28 18.81
CA ARG A 180 -10.07 -11.06 19.53
C ARG A 180 -10.81 -12.38 19.69
N ASN A 181 -11.18 -12.71 20.93
CA ASN A 181 -12.04 -13.85 21.20
C ASN A 181 -13.46 -13.54 20.70
N ASN A 182 -14.00 -14.41 19.86
CA ASN A 182 -15.29 -14.20 19.20
C ASN A 182 -16.49 -14.35 20.16
N ILE A 183 -16.27 -14.93 21.34
CA ILE A 183 -17.32 -15.19 22.34
C ILE A 183 -17.29 -14.11 23.44
N THR A 184 -16.09 -13.83 23.96
CA THR A 184 -15.92 -12.95 25.13
C THR A 184 -15.53 -11.52 24.77
N GLY A 185 -15.02 -11.30 23.55
CA GLY A 185 -14.44 -10.02 23.12
C GLY A 185 -13.04 -9.76 23.69
N GLU A 186 -12.47 -10.69 24.46
CA GLU A 186 -11.12 -10.55 25.03
C GLU A 186 -10.08 -10.30 23.96
N ILE A 187 -9.17 -9.36 24.20
CA ILE A 187 -8.09 -9.01 23.31
C ILE A 187 -6.77 -9.57 23.83
N ARG A 188 -6.05 -10.28 22.96
CA ARG A 188 -4.72 -10.83 23.20
C ARG A 188 -3.75 -10.51 22.08
N SER A 189 -2.47 -10.83 22.31
CA SER A 189 -1.46 -10.77 21.24
C SER A 189 -1.83 -11.70 20.09
N GLY A 190 -1.94 -11.16 18.89
CA GLY A 190 -2.17 -11.91 17.65
C GLY A 190 -0.89 -12.49 17.03
N GLN A 191 0.23 -12.39 17.73
CA GLN A 191 1.53 -12.90 17.26
C GLN A 191 1.79 -14.36 17.68
N VAL A 192 1.02 -14.87 18.61
CA VAL A 192 1.08 -16.27 19.09
C VAL A 192 -0.14 -17.03 18.58
N LEU A 193 -0.01 -18.35 18.47
CA LEU A 193 -1.17 -19.19 18.16
C LEU A 193 -2.07 -19.31 19.39
N LEU A 194 -3.34 -19.03 19.18
CA LEU A 194 -4.39 -19.08 20.20
C LEU A 194 -5.44 -20.13 19.79
N PRO A 195 -6.31 -20.55 20.72
CA PRO A 195 -7.43 -21.45 20.42
C PRO A 195 -8.33 -20.93 19.29
N SER A 196 -9.15 -21.81 18.72
CA SER A 196 -9.97 -21.53 17.51
C SER A 196 -11.02 -20.43 17.68
N GLU A 197 -11.34 -20.07 18.92
CA GLU A 197 -12.28 -19.00 19.28
C GLU A 197 -11.72 -17.61 19.01
N TYR A 198 -10.43 -17.49 18.69
CA TYR A 198 -9.79 -16.22 18.40
C TYR A 198 -9.66 -15.96 16.89
N THR A 199 -10.06 -14.77 16.47
CA THR A 199 -9.77 -14.24 15.15
C THR A 199 -8.62 -13.25 15.24
N TYR A 200 -7.71 -13.30 14.27
CA TYR A 200 -6.48 -12.53 14.26
C TYR A 200 -6.62 -11.30 13.39
N TYR A 201 -6.07 -10.18 13.84
CA TYR A 201 -6.23 -8.89 13.18
C TYR A 201 -4.93 -8.10 13.10
N ILE A 202 -4.85 -7.26 12.08
CA ILE A 202 -3.97 -6.10 12.03
C ILE A 202 -4.82 -4.88 12.37
N LEU A 203 -4.47 -4.18 13.44
CA LEU A 203 -5.08 -2.94 13.88
C LEU A 203 -4.16 -1.78 13.51
N LYS A 204 -4.58 -0.91 12.61
CA LYS A 204 -3.89 0.34 12.27
C LYS A 204 -4.46 1.48 13.09
N PHE A 205 -3.61 2.16 13.84
CA PHE A 205 -4.02 3.27 14.68
C PHE A 205 -4.21 4.56 13.89
N ALA A 206 -5.18 5.37 14.28
CA ALA A 206 -5.30 6.74 13.80
C ALA A 206 -4.09 7.56 14.25
N GLU A 207 -3.51 8.32 13.33
CA GLU A 207 -2.43 9.26 13.61
C GLU A 207 -3.06 10.66 13.77
N LYS A 208 -2.82 11.33 14.93
CA LYS A 208 -3.66 12.44 15.41
C LYS A 208 -3.63 13.71 14.58
N ASP A 209 -2.68 13.95 13.71
CA ASP A 209 -2.45 15.35 13.41
C ASP A 209 -2.78 15.83 12.01
N TYR A 210 -3.27 15.02 11.07
CA TYR A 210 -3.43 15.61 9.76
C TYR A 210 -4.40 14.88 8.81
N TYR A 211 -4.12 13.66 8.45
CA TYR A 211 -4.82 12.93 7.38
C TYR A 211 -5.63 11.78 7.96
N PRO A 212 -6.94 11.67 7.66
CA PRO A 212 -7.78 10.62 8.23
C PRO A 212 -7.54 9.25 7.59
N LEU A 213 -6.29 8.76 7.63
CA LEU A 213 -5.80 7.58 6.94
C LEU A 213 -6.70 6.37 7.17
N THR A 214 -7.04 6.07 8.43
CA THR A 214 -7.83 4.89 8.80
C THR A 214 -9.23 4.92 8.20
N LYS A 215 -9.87 6.09 8.17
CA LYS A 215 -11.18 6.28 7.54
C LYS A 215 -11.09 6.17 6.03
N VAL A 216 -10.06 6.75 5.42
CA VAL A 216 -9.84 6.66 3.97
C VAL A 216 -9.51 5.23 3.56
N GLU A 217 -8.72 4.49 4.35
CA GLU A 217 -8.47 3.07 4.10
C GLU A 217 -9.77 2.25 4.16
N MET A 218 -10.69 2.58 5.08
CA MET A 218 -12.01 1.96 5.12
C MET A 218 -12.87 2.28 3.89
N VAL A 219 -12.79 3.52 3.39
CA VAL A 219 -13.46 3.91 2.13
C VAL A 219 -12.91 3.11 0.95
N TYR A 220 -11.59 2.98 0.87
CA TYR A 220 -10.92 2.18 -0.16
C TYR A 220 -11.29 0.69 -0.08
N TYR A 221 -11.41 0.15 1.12
CA TYR A 221 -11.91 -1.21 1.33
C TYR A 221 -13.30 -1.40 0.72
N GLU A 222 -14.25 -0.50 0.99
CA GLU A 222 -15.60 -0.58 0.42
C GLU A 222 -15.59 -0.45 -1.11
N MET A 223 -14.82 0.50 -1.65
CA MET A 223 -14.68 0.66 -3.09
C MET A 223 -14.03 -0.56 -3.74
N ALA A 224 -12.97 -1.12 -3.14
CA ALA A 224 -12.29 -2.31 -3.64
C ALA A 224 -13.24 -3.51 -3.71
N LYS A 225 -14.03 -3.73 -2.65
CA LYS A 225 -15.08 -4.77 -2.66
C LYS A 225 -16.13 -4.52 -3.74
N SER A 226 -16.57 -3.29 -3.92
CA SER A 226 -17.52 -2.91 -4.98
C SER A 226 -16.92 -3.15 -6.38
N ALA A 227 -15.62 -2.91 -6.56
CA ALA A 227 -14.88 -3.26 -7.77
C ALA A 227 -14.74 -4.78 -7.98
N GLY A 228 -14.99 -5.59 -6.94
CA GLY A 228 -14.89 -7.05 -6.95
C GLY A 228 -13.52 -7.58 -6.57
N ILE A 229 -12.71 -6.78 -5.89
CA ILE A 229 -11.42 -7.19 -5.32
C ILE A 229 -11.67 -8.00 -4.05
N GLU A 230 -10.94 -9.09 -3.91
CA GLU A 230 -10.97 -9.92 -2.72
C GLU A 230 -10.14 -9.27 -1.60
N MET A 231 -10.78 -8.99 -0.48
CA MET A 231 -10.16 -8.43 0.72
C MET A 231 -10.64 -9.16 1.97
N MET A 232 -9.78 -9.18 2.99
CA MET A 232 -10.17 -9.72 4.30
C MET A 232 -11.21 -8.81 4.96
N PRO A 233 -12.12 -9.35 5.79
CA PRO A 233 -13.08 -8.56 6.54
C PRO A 233 -12.41 -7.44 7.32
N SER A 234 -12.91 -6.21 7.15
CA SER A 234 -12.35 -5.01 7.77
C SER A 234 -13.44 -4.12 8.31
N GLU A 235 -13.15 -3.41 9.39
CA GLU A 235 -14.08 -2.47 10.04
C GLU A 235 -13.33 -1.30 10.70
N LEU A 236 -14.07 -0.25 11.06
CA LEU A 236 -13.57 0.79 11.95
C LEU A 236 -13.99 0.49 13.38
N ILE A 237 -13.03 0.49 14.29
CA ILE A 237 -13.28 0.41 15.73
C ILE A 237 -12.93 1.73 16.42
N LYS A 238 -13.62 2.06 17.51
CA LYS A 238 -13.39 3.29 18.27
C LYS A 238 -12.55 2.99 19.51
N ILE A 239 -11.39 3.65 19.63
CA ILE A 239 -10.50 3.54 20.79
C ILE A 239 -10.08 4.96 21.17
N ASP A 240 -10.18 5.33 22.46
CA ASP A 240 -9.81 6.66 23.01
C ASP A 240 -10.39 7.86 22.23
N GLY A 241 -11.59 7.68 21.68
CA GLY A 241 -12.30 8.70 20.90
C GLY A 241 -12.06 8.70 19.40
N ASP A 242 -10.97 8.09 18.91
CA ASP A 242 -10.59 8.03 17.52
C ASP A 242 -11.07 6.74 16.83
N TYR A 243 -11.17 6.79 15.48
CA TYR A 243 -11.55 5.62 14.67
C TYR A 243 -10.30 4.98 14.06
N HIS A 244 -10.11 3.70 14.33
CA HIS A 244 -8.99 2.88 13.91
C HIS A 244 -9.44 1.84 12.92
N PHE A 245 -8.59 1.54 11.91
CA PHE A 245 -8.88 0.51 10.92
C PHE A 245 -8.39 -0.85 11.42
N ILE A 246 -9.27 -1.84 11.42
CA ILE A 246 -8.94 -3.21 11.76
C ILE A 246 -9.30 -4.15 10.63
N THR A 247 -8.39 -5.05 10.26
CA THR A 247 -8.57 -6.05 9.20
C THR A 247 -8.16 -7.43 9.67
N GLU A 248 -8.89 -8.47 9.29
CA GLU A 248 -8.51 -9.85 9.59
C GLU A 248 -7.21 -10.22 8.87
N ARG A 249 -6.41 -11.05 9.53
CA ARG A 249 -5.18 -11.59 8.95
C ARG A 249 -5.48 -12.78 8.04
N TYR A 250 -5.01 -12.73 6.80
CA TYR A 250 -5.12 -13.84 5.85
C TYR A 250 -4.13 -14.97 6.13
N ASP A 251 -3.04 -14.69 6.86
CA ASP A 251 -1.98 -15.64 7.15
C ASP A 251 -2.22 -16.50 8.42
N ARG A 252 -3.43 -16.45 8.94
CA ARG A 252 -3.90 -17.27 10.08
C ARG A 252 -5.25 -17.88 9.75
N LYS A 253 -5.33 -19.20 9.77
CA LYS A 253 -6.56 -19.94 9.44
C LYS A 253 -6.68 -21.16 10.35
N ASN A 254 -7.80 -21.29 11.06
CA ASN A 254 -8.09 -22.45 11.91
C ASN A 254 -6.95 -22.80 12.89
N GLY A 255 -6.35 -21.81 13.54
CA GLY A 255 -5.22 -21.99 14.46
C GLY A 255 -3.90 -22.38 13.80
N LYS A 256 -3.78 -22.27 12.48
CA LYS A 256 -2.57 -22.58 11.72
C LYS A 256 -2.01 -21.33 11.04
N LYS A 257 -0.68 -21.33 10.86
CA LYS A 257 0.01 -20.33 10.07
C LYS A 257 0.01 -20.71 8.59
N ILE A 258 -0.26 -19.74 7.72
CA ILE A 258 -0.15 -19.87 6.27
C ILE A 258 1.18 -19.25 5.85
N HIS A 259 1.95 -19.95 5.02
CA HIS A 259 3.19 -19.40 4.49
C HIS A 259 2.91 -18.29 3.48
N THR A 260 3.63 -17.17 3.60
CA THR A 260 3.45 -16.01 2.73
C THR A 260 4.77 -15.46 2.26
N GLN A 261 4.79 -14.95 1.03
CA GLN A 261 5.89 -14.17 0.49
C GLN A 261 5.36 -12.99 -0.31
N THR A 262 5.99 -11.83 -0.17
CA THR A 262 5.69 -10.66 -1.00
C THR A 262 6.25 -10.82 -2.41
N LEU A 263 5.83 -9.94 -3.33
CA LEU A 263 6.45 -9.84 -4.66
C LEU A 263 7.95 -9.51 -4.53
N ALA A 264 8.36 -8.73 -3.52
CA ALA A 264 9.79 -8.48 -3.24
C ALA A 264 10.56 -9.77 -2.93
N ALA A 265 9.94 -10.69 -2.20
CA ALA A 265 10.56 -11.99 -1.90
C ALA A 265 10.55 -12.96 -3.09
N MET A 266 9.55 -12.86 -3.96
CA MET A 266 9.41 -13.70 -5.17
C MET A 266 10.29 -13.20 -6.32
N ASN A 267 10.32 -11.87 -6.54
CA ASN A 267 11.13 -11.23 -7.57
C ASN A 267 11.72 -9.91 -7.02
N PRO A 268 12.94 -9.94 -6.46
CA PRO A 268 13.59 -8.75 -5.87
C PRO A 268 13.82 -7.59 -6.84
N GLU A 269 13.84 -7.85 -8.15
CA GLU A 269 14.07 -6.84 -9.20
C GLU A 269 12.76 -6.30 -9.79
N ALA A 270 11.60 -6.77 -9.30
CA ALA A 270 10.30 -6.37 -9.83
C ALA A 270 10.07 -4.86 -9.67
N ASN A 271 9.61 -4.21 -10.74
CA ASN A 271 9.29 -2.79 -10.78
C ASN A 271 8.06 -2.47 -11.66
N SER A 272 7.33 -3.48 -12.10
CA SER A 272 6.18 -3.34 -12.98
C SER A 272 5.08 -4.35 -12.66
N TYR A 273 3.88 -4.09 -13.13
CA TYR A 273 2.78 -5.06 -13.09
C TYR A 273 3.01 -6.24 -14.04
N GLU A 274 3.82 -6.06 -15.06
CA GLU A 274 4.29 -7.14 -15.93
C GLU A 274 5.13 -8.15 -15.14
N ASP A 275 6.01 -7.69 -14.25
CA ASP A 275 6.79 -8.57 -13.37
C ASP A 275 5.88 -9.32 -12.40
N LEU A 276 4.86 -8.66 -11.86
CA LEU A 276 3.86 -9.30 -11.01
C LEU A 276 3.09 -10.40 -11.75
N MET A 277 2.67 -10.14 -13.00
CA MET A 277 2.01 -11.16 -13.84
C MET A 277 2.94 -12.32 -14.18
N THR A 278 4.23 -12.04 -14.44
CA THR A 278 5.24 -13.07 -14.65
C THR A 278 5.35 -14.00 -13.43
N VAL A 279 5.37 -13.45 -12.22
CA VAL A 279 5.37 -14.26 -10.99
C VAL A 279 4.09 -15.10 -10.88
N CYS A 280 2.92 -14.54 -11.24
CA CYS A 280 1.67 -15.32 -11.28
C CYS A 280 1.77 -16.53 -12.25
N ASP A 281 2.40 -16.33 -13.41
CA ASP A 281 2.61 -17.40 -14.39
C ASP A 281 3.61 -18.45 -13.90
N GLU A 282 4.73 -18.04 -13.33
CA GLU A 282 5.76 -18.95 -12.78
C GLU A 282 5.24 -19.77 -11.59
N LEU A 283 4.33 -19.22 -10.79
CA LEU A 283 3.64 -19.91 -9.71
C LEU A 283 2.45 -20.76 -10.20
N HIS A 284 2.14 -20.71 -11.50
CA HIS A 284 1.00 -21.41 -12.13
C HIS A 284 -0.35 -21.05 -11.50
N LEU A 285 -0.54 -19.76 -11.17
CA LEU A 285 -1.80 -19.32 -10.56
C LEU A 285 -2.99 -19.52 -11.51
N PRO A 286 -4.17 -19.88 -10.99
CA PRO A 286 -5.38 -20.00 -11.79
C PRO A 286 -5.73 -18.69 -12.50
N TYR A 287 -6.39 -18.78 -13.65
CA TYR A 287 -6.84 -17.61 -14.43
C TYR A 287 -7.57 -16.56 -13.58
N LYS A 288 -8.44 -17.01 -12.67
CA LYS A 288 -9.21 -16.11 -11.78
C LYS A 288 -8.30 -15.21 -10.94
N GLU A 289 -7.16 -15.71 -10.52
CA GLU A 289 -6.20 -14.95 -9.70
C GLU A 289 -5.35 -13.99 -10.55
N LYS A 290 -5.06 -14.34 -11.79
CA LYS A 290 -4.45 -13.42 -12.77
C LYS A 290 -5.42 -12.26 -13.11
N GLU A 291 -6.71 -12.57 -13.28
CA GLU A 291 -7.76 -11.56 -13.46
C GLU A 291 -7.88 -10.65 -12.23
N GLU A 292 -7.80 -11.23 -11.03
CA GLU A 292 -7.76 -10.48 -9.77
C GLU A 292 -6.55 -9.54 -9.69
N THR A 293 -5.37 -10.00 -10.10
CA THR A 293 -4.15 -9.17 -10.19
C THR A 293 -4.35 -7.98 -11.12
N TYR A 294 -4.95 -8.21 -12.29
CA TYR A 294 -5.30 -7.15 -13.23
C TYR A 294 -6.30 -6.15 -12.63
N ARG A 295 -7.33 -6.63 -11.93
CA ARG A 295 -8.33 -5.79 -11.26
C ARG A 295 -7.69 -4.87 -10.22
N ARG A 296 -6.75 -5.39 -9.41
CA ARG A 296 -5.98 -4.61 -8.43
C ARG A 296 -5.11 -3.55 -9.09
N MET A 297 -4.45 -3.88 -10.21
CA MET A 297 -3.72 -2.89 -11.00
C MET A 297 -4.63 -1.76 -11.45
N VAL A 298 -5.77 -2.07 -12.08
CA VAL A 298 -6.74 -1.07 -12.54
C VAL A 298 -7.23 -0.22 -11.37
N PHE A 299 -7.53 -0.84 -10.23
CA PHE A 299 -7.97 -0.12 -9.03
C PHE A 299 -6.89 0.84 -8.52
N ASN A 300 -5.65 0.38 -8.35
CA ASN A 300 -4.54 1.23 -7.88
C ASN A 300 -4.30 2.43 -8.79
N ILE A 301 -4.38 2.23 -10.11
CA ILE A 301 -4.22 3.32 -11.08
C ILE A 301 -5.37 4.34 -10.93
N LEU A 302 -6.62 3.87 -10.89
CA LEU A 302 -7.79 4.74 -10.87
C LEU A 302 -7.98 5.47 -9.53
N THR A 303 -7.57 4.86 -8.44
CA THR A 303 -7.68 5.42 -7.08
C THR A 303 -6.43 6.15 -6.62
N THR A 304 -5.48 6.36 -7.52
CA THR A 304 -4.20 7.02 -7.20
C THR A 304 -3.48 6.43 -5.97
N ASN A 305 -3.57 5.09 -5.82
CA ASN A 305 -2.73 4.35 -4.90
C ASN A 305 -1.34 4.19 -5.52
N VAL A 306 -0.57 5.27 -5.53
CA VAL A 306 0.74 5.35 -6.22
C VAL A 306 1.83 4.57 -5.49
N ASP A 307 1.69 4.36 -4.17
CA ASP A 307 2.65 3.62 -3.34
C ASP A 307 2.38 2.11 -3.31
N ALA A 308 1.67 1.59 -4.32
CA ALA A 308 1.48 0.16 -4.50
C ALA A 308 2.80 -0.51 -4.91
N HIS A 309 3.73 -0.69 -3.93
CA HIS A 309 5.08 -1.21 -4.15
C HIS A 309 5.13 -2.75 -4.03
N ILE A 310 6.30 -3.33 -4.30
CA ILE A 310 6.50 -4.79 -4.35
C ILE A 310 6.22 -5.54 -3.03
N GLN A 311 6.13 -4.86 -1.91
CA GLN A 311 5.74 -5.46 -0.63
C GLN A 311 4.22 -5.40 -0.37
N ASN A 312 3.43 -4.72 -1.23
CA ASN A 312 1.96 -4.64 -1.14
C ASN A 312 1.24 -5.73 -1.94
N PHE A 313 1.99 -6.62 -2.58
CA PHE A 313 1.47 -7.81 -3.26
C PHE A 313 2.11 -9.03 -2.63
N SER A 314 1.29 -9.99 -2.21
CA SER A 314 1.78 -11.21 -1.58
C SER A 314 1.11 -12.45 -2.17
N PHE A 315 1.82 -13.55 -2.02
CA PHE A 315 1.39 -14.88 -2.35
C PHE A 315 1.38 -15.74 -1.10
N MET A 316 0.47 -16.69 -1.04
CA MET A 316 0.31 -17.59 0.11
C MET A 316 0.25 -19.05 -0.31
N MET A 317 0.66 -19.92 0.61
CA MET A 317 0.63 -21.35 0.44
C MET A 317 0.30 -22.01 1.77
N GLU A 318 -0.76 -22.81 1.81
CA GLU A 318 -1.04 -23.72 2.94
C GLU A 318 -0.10 -24.93 2.87
N GLU A 319 0.03 -25.68 3.95
CA GLU A 319 0.92 -26.84 3.98
C GLU A 319 0.51 -27.87 2.93
N ASN A 320 1.44 -28.24 2.02
CA ASN A 320 1.26 -29.17 0.91
C ASN A 320 0.25 -28.74 -0.18
N GLU A 321 -0.06 -27.46 -0.27
CA GLU A 321 -0.93 -26.91 -1.30
C GLU A 321 -0.15 -26.10 -2.35
N SER A 322 -0.85 -25.66 -3.38
CA SER A 322 -0.31 -24.74 -4.38
C SER A 322 -0.21 -23.31 -3.86
N TRP A 323 0.55 -22.50 -4.57
CA TRP A 323 0.58 -21.06 -4.33
C TRP A 323 -0.68 -20.38 -4.84
N HIS A 324 -1.12 -19.34 -4.13
CA HIS A 324 -2.26 -18.49 -4.44
C HIS A 324 -1.88 -17.03 -4.19
N ILE A 325 -2.56 -16.09 -4.86
CA ILE A 325 -2.46 -14.68 -4.47
C ILE A 325 -3.23 -14.47 -3.15
N THR A 326 -2.68 -13.63 -2.26
CA THR A 326 -3.40 -13.28 -1.03
C THR A 326 -4.59 -12.38 -1.32
N PRO A 327 -5.59 -12.25 -0.44
CA PRO A 327 -6.49 -11.10 -0.44
C PRO A 327 -5.70 -9.78 -0.49
N ALA A 328 -6.26 -8.76 -1.13
CA ALA A 328 -5.60 -7.45 -1.21
C ALA A 328 -5.54 -6.78 0.16
N TYR A 329 -4.51 -5.98 0.36
CA TYR A 329 -4.28 -5.20 1.58
C TYR A 329 -3.56 -3.90 1.24
N ASP A 330 -3.55 -2.97 2.19
CA ASP A 330 -2.86 -1.68 2.08
C ASP A 330 -3.32 -0.84 0.86
N LEU A 331 -4.62 -0.92 0.57
CA LEU A 331 -5.25 -0.10 -0.45
C LEU A 331 -5.70 1.21 0.19
N THR A 332 -5.07 2.31 -0.20
CA THR A 332 -5.38 3.64 0.31
C THR A 332 -4.95 4.72 -0.66
N PHE A 333 -5.41 5.95 -0.43
CA PHE A 333 -4.87 7.10 -1.12
C PHE A 333 -3.46 7.38 -0.61
N SER A 334 -2.47 7.37 -1.49
CA SER A 334 -1.06 7.50 -1.12
C SER A 334 -0.33 8.66 -1.79
N CYS A 335 -1.02 9.48 -2.57
CA CYS A 335 -0.43 10.65 -3.22
C CYS A 335 -0.07 11.79 -2.27
N PHE A 336 -0.52 11.72 -1.02
CA PHE A 336 -0.33 12.79 -0.07
C PHE A 336 0.68 12.38 1.01
N ASN A 337 1.82 13.08 1.04
CA ASN A 337 2.79 12.92 2.10
C ASN A 337 3.02 14.30 2.76
N PRO A 338 2.63 14.50 4.03
CA PRO A 338 2.85 15.76 4.74
C PRO A 338 4.34 16.10 4.73
N GLY A 339 4.69 17.24 4.14
CA GLY A 339 6.08 17.74 4.09
C GLY A 339 6.91 17.29 2.90
N ASN A 340 6.39 16.44 2.00
CA ASN A 340 7.04 16.10 0.73
C ASN A 340 6.30 16.68 -0.47
N HIS A 341 7.04 16.93 -1.54
CA HIS A 341 6.43 17.24 -2.83
C HIS A 341 5.56 16.06 -3.27
N PHE A 342 4.38 16.38 -3.81
CA PHE A 342 3.51 15.42 -4.45
C PHE A 342 4.25 14.73 -5.60
N ASP A 343 4.41 13.41 -5.50
CA ASP A 343 4.90 12.57 -6.60
C ASP A 343 3.74 11.70 -7.09
N PRO A 344 3.20 11.98 -8.29
CA PRO A 344 2.11 11.21 -8.87
C PRO A 344 2.58 9.90 -9.52
N SER A 345 3.86 9.56 -9.44
CA SER A 345 4.42 8.37 -10.07
C SER A 345 4.00 7.11 -9.35
N HIS A 346 3.35 6.19 -10.05
CA HIS A 346 3.11 4.85 -9.54
C HIS A 346 4.42 4.09 -9.35
N TYR A 347 4.58 3.43 -8.22
CA TYR A 347 5.75 2.61 -7.93
C TYR A 347 5.90 1.48 -8.96
N LEU A 348 4.84 0.71 -9.21
CA LEU A 348 4.81 -0.30 -10.27
C LEU A 348 4.34 0.31 -11.58
N LYS A 349 5.14 0.11 -12.61
CA LYS A 349 4.87 0.59 -13.97
C LYS A 349 3.83 -0.28 -14.67
N VAL A 350 3.14 0.33 -15.64
CA VAL A 350 2.25 -0.35 -16.60
C VAL A 350 2.72 -0.01 -18.01
N ASN A 351 3.05 -1.00 -18.84
CA ASN A 351 3.63 -0.82 -20.17
C ASN A 351 4.85 0.14 -20.19
N GLY A 352 5.68 0.05 -19.12
CA GLY A 352 6.85 0.90 -18.92
C GLY A 352 6.57 2.32 -18.41
N LYS A 353 5.31 2.70 -18.18
CA LYS A 353 4.90 4.02 -17.67
C LYS A 353 4.65 3.98 -16.17
N SER A 354 5.12 5.00 -15.45
CA SER A 354 4.76 5.26 -14.05
C SER A 354 3.76 6.41 -13.88
N MET A 355 3.54 7.20 -14.93
CA MET A 355 2.60 8.33 -14.98
C MET A 355 1.84 8.35 -16.31
N ASN A 356 0.75 9.12 -16.34
CA ASN A 356 -0.07 9.28 -17.54
C ASN A 356 -0.54 7.93 -18.13
N ILE A 357 -0.87 7.00 -17.23
CA ILE A 357 -1.43 5.70 -17.60
C ILE A 357 -2.90 5.93 -17.96
N ASN A 358 -3.24 5.69 -19.21
CA ASN A 358 -4.58 5.92 -19.74
C ASN A 358 -5.36 4.60 -19.97
N ARG A 359 -6.61 4.73 -20.43
CA ARG A 359 -7.47 3.56 -20.68
C ARG A 359 -6.84 2.57 -21.68
N GLU A 360 -6.20 3.07 -22.75
CA GLU A 360 -5.59 2.19 -23.75
C GLU A 360 -4.39 1.40 -23.16
N ASP A 361 -3.61 2.01 -22.27
CA ASP A 361 -2.53 1.30 -21.56
C ASP A 361 -3.09 0.12 -20.75
N LEU A 362 -4.20 0.31 -20.05
CA LEU A 362 -4.86 -0.76 -19.28
C LEU A 362 -5.39 -1.86 -20.20
N LEU A 363 -5.99 -1.50 -21.33
CA LEU A 363 -6.48 -2.47 -22.32
C LEU A 363 -5.36 -3.24 -23.00
N ILE A 364 -4.25 -2.57 -23.35
CA ILE A 364 -3.05 -3.21 -23.92
C ILE A 364 -2.49 -4.23 -22.92
N PHE A 365 -2.36 -3.83 -21.65
CA PHE A 365 -1.91 -4.74 -20.60
C PHE A 365 -2.83 -5.95 -20.46
N GLY A 366 -4.15 -5.72 -20.43
CA GLY A 366 -5.15 -6.79 -20.34
C GLY A 366 -5.05 -7.78 -21.51
N ARG A 367 -4.95 -7.27 -22.74
CA ARG A 367 -4.79 -8.11 -23.95
C ARG A 367 -3.51 -8.94 -23.93
N ARG A 368 -2.38 -8.34 -23.51
CA ARG A 368 -1.07 -9.02 -23.44
C ARG A 368 -1.03 -10.15 -22.40
N ASN A 369 -1.86 -10.06 -21.39
CA ASN A 369 -1.94 -11.05 -20.31
C ASN A 369 -3.19 -11.93 -20.41
N ASP A 370 -3.83 -12.00 -21.58
CA ASP A 370 -4.99 -12.83 -21.88
C ASP A 370 -6.19 -12.62 -20.95
N ILE A 371 -6.37 -11.38 -20.45
CA ILE A 371 -7.55 -11.01 -19.64
C ILE A 371 -8.78 -10.95 -20.55
N ARG A 372 -9.78 -11.77 -20.27
CA ARG A 372 -10.93 -11.99 -21.16
C ARG A 372 -11.81 -10.76 -21.38
N ASN A 373 -12.09 -10.01 -20.32
CA ASN A 373 -12.98 -8.86 -20.34
C ASN A 373 -12.35 -7.63 -19.64
N PRO A 374 -11.23 -7.09 -20.14
CA PRO A 374 -10.56 -5.99 -19.48
C PRO A 374 -11.42 -4.71 -19.40
N GLU A 375 -12.26 -4.44 -20.40
CA GLU A 375 -13.16 -3.29 -20.41
C GLU A 375 -14.19 -3.35 -19.29
N GLU A 376 -14.75 -4.54 -19.01
CA GLU A 376 -15.73 -4.72 -17.95
C GLU A 376 -15.11 -4.51 -16.57
N ILE A 377 -13.87 -4.98 -16.38
CA ILE A 377 -13.12 -4.76 -15.14
C ILE A 377 -12.85 -3.28 -14.94
N ILE A 378 -12.37 -2.56 -15.98
CA ILE A 378 -12.16 -1.12 -15.95
C ILE A 378 -13.47 -0.41 -15.59
N ARG A 379 -14.57 -0.71 -16.32
CA ARG A 379 -15.87 -0.10 -16.09
C ARG A 379 -16.38 -0.31 -14.66
N LYS A 380 -16.27 -1.52 -14.13
CA LYS A 380 -16.67 -1.85 -12.77
C LYS A 380 -15.86 -1.09 -11.74
N THR A 381 -14.56 -0.99 -11.95
CA THR A 381 -13.65 -0.24 -11.06
C THR A 381 -13.96 1.26 -11.09
N VAL A 382 -14.18 1.83 -12.28
CA VAL A 382 -14.56 3.24 -12.39
C VAL A 382 -15.87 3.52 -11.65
N ASN A 383 -16.88 2.66 -11.79
CA ASN A 383 -18.13 2.81 -11.03
C ASN A 383 -17.91 2.81 -9.52
N ALA A 384 -16.99 1.97 -9.02
CA ALA A 384 -16.63 1.97 -7.61
C ALA A 384 -15.93 3.27 -7.18
N VAL A 385 -15.06 3.82 -8.02
CA VAL A 385 -14.36 5.09 -7.75
C VAL A 385 -15.34 6.27 -7.70
N LEU A 386 -16.36 6.28 -8.57
CA LEU A 386 -17.39 7.33 -8.59
C LEU A 386 -18.24 7.38 -7.32
N GLU A 387 -18.32 6.29 -6.58
CA GLU A 387 -18.99 6.24 -5.28
C GLU A 387 -18.11 6.79 -4.12
N PHE A 388 -16.88 7.20 -4.37
CA PHE A 388 -15.93 7.63 -3.33
C PHE A 388 -16.54 8.65 -2.36
N ARG A 389 -17.18 9.72 -2.87
CA ARG A 389 -17.81 10.75 -2.05
C ARG A 389 -18.91 10.21 -1.15
N ASN A 390 -19.80 9.38 -1.73
CA ASN A 390 -20.90 8.77 -1.00
C ASN A 390 -20.39 7.83 0.11
N VAL A 391 -19.42 7.00 -0.21
CA VAL A 391 -18.80 6.08 0.76
C VAL A 391 -18.05 6.86 1.84
N SER A 392 -17.30 7.91 1.47
CA SER A 392 -16.58 8.78 2.42
C SER A 392 -17.53 9.43 3.42
N GLY A 393 -18.72 9.86 2.98
CA GLY A 393 -19.75 10.40 3.85
C GLY A 393 -20.21 9.43 4.93
N LYS A 394 -20.31 8.13 4.65
CA LYS A 394 -20.68 7.09 5.65
C LYS A 394 -19.70 7.02 6.81
N TYR A 395 -18.43 7.26 6.55
CA TYR A 395 -17.34 7.20 7.54
C TYR A 395 -16.96 8.57 8.10
N SER A 396 -17.73 9.61 7.78
CA SER A 396 -17.49 10.97 8.25
C SER A 396 -16.05 11.43 7.95
N VAL A 397 -15.59 11.18 6.73
CA VAL A 397 -14.37 11.81 6.22
C VAL A 397 -14.65 13.30 6.01
N ASP A 398 -13.72 14.17 6.41
CA ASP A 398 -13.88 15.60 6.24
C ASP A 398 -13.95 15.98 4.75
N ASN A 399 -14.85 16.92 4.41
CA ASN A 399 -15.06 17.36 3.03
C ASN A 399 -13.78 17.91 2.38
N TYR A 400 -12.89 18.52 3.16
CA TYR A 400 -11.60 18.98 2.65
C TYR A 400 -10.79 17.82 2.04
N TRP A 401 -10.76 16.67 2.72
CA TRP A 401 -10.04 15.50 2.25
C TRP A 401 -10.77 14.81 1.09
N ILE A 402 -12.10 14.77 1.14
CA ILE A 402 -12.91 14.24 0.04
C ILE A 402 -12.60 15.02 -1.24
N ASP A 403 -12.68 16.35 -1.16
CA ASP A 403 -12.42 17.23 -2.32
C ASP A 403 -10.98 17.06 -2.84
N LYS A 404 -10.01 16.95 -1.94
CA LYS A 404 -8.60 16.77 -2.30
C LYS A 404 -8.36 15.44 -3.02
N ILE A 405 -8.93 14.36 -2.54
CA ILE A 405 -8.74 13.03 -3.13
C ILE A 405 -9.44 12.95 -4.49
N GLU A 406 -10.68 13.44 -4.62
CA GLU A 406 -11.37 13.51 -5.90
C GLU A 406 -10.65 14.39 -6.93
N GLU A 407 -10.03 15.48 -6.47
CA GLU A 407 -9.17 16.31 -7.31
C GLU A 407 -8.06 15.47 -7.95
N HIS A 408 -7.38 14.65 -7.16
CA HIS A 408 -6.34 13.77 -7.69
C HIS A 408 -6.86 12.67 -8.60
N PHE A 409 -8.01 12.08 -8.30
CA PHE A 409 -8.64 11.11 -9.21
C PHE A 409 -8.89 11.73 -10.59
N ALA A 410 -9.45 12.93 -10.62
CA ALA A 410 -9.73 13.64 -11.86
C ALA A 410 -8.44 14.08 -12.62
N GLU A 411 -7.39 14.45 -11.89
CA GLU A 411 -6.10 14.82 -12.48
C GLU A 411 -5.38 13.63 -13.13
N MET A 412 -5.37 12.51 -12.43
CA MET A 412 -4.63 11.34 -12.88
C MET A 412 -5.36 10.53 -13.94
N ASN A 413 -6.70 10.60 -13.96
CA ASN A 413 -7.54 9.76 -14.81
C ASN A 413 -8.67 10.53 -15.51
N PRO A 414 -8.41 11.68 -16.17
CA PRO A 414 -9.47 12.53 -16.71
C PRO A 414 -10.34 11.81 -17.76
N GLU A 415 -9.76 11.00 -18.61
CA GLU A 415 -10.49 10.26 -19.66
C GLU A 415 -11.30 9.10 -19.08
N LEU A 416 -10.76 8.39 -18.09
CA LEU A 416 -11.40 7.23 -17.49
C LEU A 416 -12.63 7.62 -16.68
N LEU A 417 -12.54 8.69 -15.91
CA LEU A 417 -13.67 9.16 -15.10
C LEU A 417 -14.73 9.89 -15.94
N SER A 418 -14.32 10.58 -17.02
CA SER A 418 -15.25 11.28 -17.91
C SER A 418 -16.15 10.35 -18.72
N SER A 419 -15.69 9.17 -19.04
CA SER A 419 -16.40 8.23 -19.93
C SER A 419 -17.68 7.63 -19.33
N LEU A 420 -17.88 7.72 -18.00
CA LEU A 420 -18.96 6.99 -17.31
C LEU A 420 -20.12 7.86 -16.80
N ASN A 421 -19.89 9.14 -16.52
CA ASN A 421 -20.93 10.00 -15.96
C ASN A 421 -21.65 10.89 -16.97
N GLY A 422 -21.45 10.70 -18.25
CA GLY A 422 -21.81 11.72 -19.23
C GLY A 422 -21.00 13.00 -19.04
N TYR A 423 -20.02 12.97 -18.14
CA TYR A 423 -19.02 13.99 -17.92
C TYR A 423 -18.03 13.89 -19.07
N LYS A 424 -18.38 14.45 -20.20
CA LYS A 424 -17.37 14.78 -21.20
C LYS A 424 -16.69 16.03 -20.69
N PRO A 425 -15.39 15.99 -20.32
CA PRO A 425 -14.66 17.23 -20.18
C PRO A 425 -14.82 17.92 -21.52
N TYR A 426 -15.30 19.15 -21.49
CA TYR A 426 -15.40 19.93 -22.71
C TYR A 426 -13.98 20.19 -23.20
N VAL A 427 -13.53 19.38 -24.16
CA VAL A 427 -12.26 19.61 -24.85
C VAL A 427 -12.56 20.58 -25.99
N PHE A 428 -11.94 21.72 -25.96
CA PHE A 428 -12.04 22.69 -27.03
C PHE A 428 -10.64 23.10 -27.51
N ASN A 429 -10.59 23.38 -28.81
CA ASN A 429 -9.38 23.87 -29.44
C ASN A 429 -9.65 25.32 -29.92
N TYR A 430 -8.72 26.18 -29.67
CA TYR A 430 -8.83 27.60 -30.04
C TYR A 430 -7.52 28.14 -30.60
N ILE A 431 -7.59 28.92 -31.65
CA ILE A 431 -6.42 29.56 -32.26
C ILE A 431 -6.57 31.06 -32.12
N LEU A 432 -5.69 31.67 -31.36
CA LEU A 432 -5.51 33.11 -31.30
C LEU A 432 -4.69 33.57 -32.52
N LYS A 433 -5.38 33.88 -33.63
CA LYS A 433 -4.74 34.24 -34.89
C LYS A 433 -3.82 35.46 -34.79
N ASP A 434 -4.20 36.42 -33.96
CA ASP A 434 -3.48 37.69 -33.82
C ASP A 434 -2.14 37.56 -33.08
N ARG A 435 -1.89 36.46 -32.38
CA ARG A 435 -0.70 36.22 -31.56
C ARG A 435 -0.03 34.87 -31.78
N ASN A 436 -0.46 34.14 -32.79
CA ASN A 436 0.08 32.81 -33.13
C ASN A 436 0.10 31.81 -31.94
N ILE A 437 -0.95 31.85 -31.09
CA ILE A 437 -1.12 30.95 -29.96
C ILE A 437 -2.18 29.93 -30.30
N SER A 438 -1.80 28.68 -30.30
CA SER A 438 -2.73 27.53 -30.36
C SER A 438 -3.02 27.02 -28.97
N ILE A 439 -4.28 26.97 -28.59
CA ILE A 439 -4.78 26.35 -27.38
C ILE A 439 -5.44 25.05 -27.81
N THR A 440 -4.89 23.91 -27.38
CA THR A 440 -5.41 22.59 -27.70
C THR A 440 -5.70 21.85 -26.41
N ASN A 441 -6.61 20.84 -26.46
CA ASN A 441 -6.97 20.00 -25.33
C ASN A 441 -7.43 20.78 -24.09
N ALA A 442 -8.01 21.95 -24.26
CA ALA A 442 -8.50 22.76 -23.16
C ALA A 442 -9.73 22.11 -22.51
N GLN A 443 -9.67 21.96 -21.20
CA GLN A 443 -10.72 21.35 -20.40
C GLN A 443 -10.97 22.17 -19.14
N TRP A 444 -12.26 22.34 -18.79
CA TRP A 444 -12.67 22.88 -17.51
C TRP A 444 -13.19 21.77 -16.62
N ILE A 445 -12.66 21.72 -15.40
CA ILE A 445 -13.07 20.75 -14.39
C ILE A 445 -13.61 21.53 -13.19
N GLU A 446 -14.85 21.26 -12.80
CA GLU A 446 -15.41 21.76 -11.55
C GLU A 446 -14.87 20.89 -10.40
N MET A 447 -14.28 21.59 -9.43
CA MET A 447 -13.73 20.94 -8.25
C MET A 447 -14.82 20.79 -7.19
N GLY A 448 -14.73 19.75 -6.34
CA GLY A 448 -15.72 19.48 -5.29
C GLY A 448 -15.98 20.65 -4.33
N ASN A 449 -15.03 21.60 -4.19
CA ASN A 449 -15.19 22.83 -3.44
C ASN A 449 -15.81 24.00 -4.27
N GLY A 450 -16.23 23.71 -5.50
CA GLY A 450 -16.76 24.68 -6.46
C GLY A 450 -15.70 25.61 -7.07
N ALA A 451 -14.41 25.31 -6.91
CA ALA A 451 -13.36 25.92 -7.70
C ALA A 451 -13.38 25.33 -9.12
N MET A 452 -12.87 26.09 -10.07
CA MET A 452 -12.78 25.67 -11.48
C MET A 452 -11.31 25.51 -11.87
N ARG A 453 -10.99 24.40 -12.49
CA ARG A 453 -9.64 24.14 -13.03
C ARG A 453 -9.67 24.13 -14.55
N LEU A 454 -8.75 24.86 -15.17
CA LEU A 454 -8.46 24.79 -16.60
C LEU A 454 -7.15 24.01 -16.80
N THR A 455 -7.21 22.99 -17.63
CA THR A 455 -6.03 22.34 -18.21
C THR A 455 -6.06 22.55 -19.71
N ALA A 456 -4.92 22.78 -20.34
CA ALA A 456 -4.81 22.98 -21.77
C ALA A 456 -3.36 22.74 -22.24
N GLU A 457 -3.17 22.69 -23.54
CA GLU A 457 -1.84 22.82 -24.15
C GLU A 457 -1.79 24.14 -24.94
N LEU A 458 -0.76 24.93 -24.67
CA LEU A 458 -0.50 26.21 -25.33
C LEU A 458 0.72 26.08 -26.22
N ASN A 459 0.51 26.05 -27.53
CA ASN A 459 1.56 25.73 -28.50
C ASN A 459 2.29 24.40 -28.17
N GLY A 460 1.54 23.38 -27.71
CA GLY A 460 2.07 22.07 -27.30
C GLY A 460 2.72 22.05 -25.91
N ILE A 461 2.70 23.16 -25.16
CA ILE A 461 3.23 23.21 -23.78
C ILE A 461 2.06 23.01 -22.79
N PRO A 462 2.12 22.05 -21.87
CA PRO A 462 1.08 21.83 -20.88
C PRO A 462 0.85 23.06 -19.98
N PHE A 463 -0.40 23.44 -19.83
CA PHE A 463 -0.85 24.55 -19.00
C PHE A 463 -1.92 24.07 -18.03
N LYS A 464 -1.83 24.51 -16.76
CA LYS A 464 -2.79 24.18 -15.72
C LYS A 464 -3.01 25.35 -14.78
N ARG A 465 -4.25 25.70 -14.50
CA ARG A 465 -4.60 26.76 -13.54
C ARG A 465 -5.92 26.48 -12.84
N THR A 466 -5.93 26.69 -11.53
CA THR A 466 -7.13 26.58 -10.70
C THR A 466 -7.61 27.97 -10.29
N PHE A 467 -8.91 28.22 -10.43
CA PHE A 467 -9.59 29.45 -10.04
C PHE A 467 -10.45 29.15 -8.84
N ALA A 468 -10.29 29.90 -7.75
CA ALA A 468 -11.11 29.72 -6.57
C ALA A 468 -12.59 29.98 -6.88
N LYS A 469 -13.50 29.31 -6.19
CA LYS A 469 -14.96 29.49 -6.34
C LYS A 469 -15.39 30.97 -6.25
N THR A 470 -14.70 31.75 -5.46
CA THR A 470 -14.95 33.17 -5.27
C THR A 470 -14.31 34.06 -6.34
N SER A 471 -13.49 33.51 -7.23
CA SER A 471 -12.87 34.30 -8.30
C SER A 471 -13.91 34.77 -9.32
N THR A 472 -13.61 35.88 -9.97
CA THR A 472 -14.46 36.44 -11.03
C THR A 472 -14.60 35.46 -12.20
N GLU A 473 -13.49 34.77 -12.54
CA GLU A 473 -13.44 33.80 -13.62
C GLU A 473 -14.36 32.59 -13.35
N ALA A 474 -14.31 32.01 -12.13
CA ALA A 474 -15.17 30.88 -11.77
C ALA A 474 -16.64 31.28 -11.71
N LYS A 475 -16.97 32.47 -11.19
CA LYS A 475 -18.35 33.01 -11.18
C LYS A 475 -18.87 33.19 -12.59
N ASN A 476 -18.13 33.85 -13.45
CA ASN A 476 -18.53 34.08 -14.83
C ASN A 476 -18.75 32.76 -15.59
N MET A 477 -17.96 31.73 -15.31
CA MET A 477 -18.16 30.41 -15.88
C MET A 477 -19.45 29.76 -15.38
N MET A 478 -19.74 29.85 -14.08
CA MET A 478 -20.98 29.30 -13.51
C MET A 478 -22.21 30.03 -14.03
N ASP A 479 -22.14 31.36 -14.21
CA ASP A 479 -23.21 32.18 -14.78
C ASP A 479 -23.53 31.79 -16.24
N LEU A 480 -22.56 31.33 -16.99
CA LEU A 480 -22.73 30.82 -18.36
C LEU A 480 -23.19 29.36 -18.44
N GLY A 481 -23.40 28.69 -17.32
CA GLY A 481 -23.89 27.29 -17.25
C GLY A 481 -22.84 26.28 -16.76
N GLY A 482 -21.68 26.71 -16.33
CA GLY A 482 -20.62 25.86 -15.78
C GLY A 482 -20.17 24.81 -16.79
N ILE A 483 -20.05 23.56 -16.34
CA ILE A 483 -19.67 22.42 -17.18
C ILE A 483 -20.75 22.02 -18.20
N LYS A 484 -21.95 22.57 -18.11
CA LYS A 484 -23.08 22.33 -19.03
C LYS A 484 -23.12 23.36 -20.19
N MET A 485 -22.15 24.25 -20.29
CA MET A 485 -22.10 25.23 -21.37
C MET A 485 -22.12 24.55 -22.75
N SER A 486 -22.88 25.12 -23.68
CA SER A 486 -22.77 24.73 -25.10
C SER A 486 -21.40 25.08 -25.66
N MET A 487 -21.04 24.54 -26.82
CA MET A 487 -19.78 24.88 -27.50
C MET A 487 -19.65 26.40 -27.78
N GLU A 488 -20.76 27.06 -28.12
CA GLU A 488 -20.81 28.50 -28.38
C GLU A 488 -20.56 29.29 -27.10
N GLN A 489 -21.19 28.88 -25.98
CA GLN A 489 -20.98 29.51 -24.66
C GLN A 489 -19.55 29.32 -24.16
N GLN A 490 -18.95 28.15 -24.40
CA GLN A 490 -17.53 27.92 -24.08
C GLN A 490 -16.61 28.81 -24.90
N GLN A 491 -16.89 28.93 -26.18
CA GLN A 491 -16.14 29.81 -27.07
C GLN A 491 -16.24 31.27 -26.63
N GLU A 492 -17.42 31.71 -26.25
CA GLU A 492 -17.65 33.05 -25.70
C GLU A 492 -16.86 33.26 -24.41
N TYR A 493 -16.89 32.27 -23.48
CA TYR A 493 -16.14 32.32 -22.24
C TYR A 493 -14.63 32.42 -22.48
N VAL A 494 -14.09 31.59 -23.36
CA VAL A 494 -12.68 31.62 -23.72
C VAL A 494 -12.28 32.98 -24.26
N ASN A 495 -13.06 33.54 -25.20
CA ASN A 495 -12.76 34.85 -25.81
C ASN A 495 -12.84 36.00 -24.80
N LYS A 496 -13.87 35.99 -23.97
CA LYS A 496 -14.20 37.13 -23.13
C LYS A 496 -13.42 37.17 -21.80
N TYR A 497 -13.12 35.98 -21.25
CA TYR A 497 -12.55 35.89 -19.89
C TYR A 497 -11.17 35.23 -19.87
N PHE A 498 -10.99 34.12 -20.55
CA PHE A 498 -9.74 33.36 -20.46
C PHE A 498 -8.61 34.01 -21.24
N VAL A 499 -8.84 34.32 -22.49
CA VAL A 499 -7.81 34.92 -23.37
C VAL A 499 -7.24 36.21 -22.83
N PRO A 500 -8.05 37.21 -22.44
CA PRO A 500 -7.53 38.44 -21.86
C PRO A 500 -6.70 38.22 -20.61
N LYS A 501 -7.15 37.33 -19.73
CA LYS A 501 -6.45 37.01 -18.46
C LYS A 501 -5.14 36.26 -18.68
N TYR A 502 -5.11 35.36 -19.64
CA TYR A 502 -3.89 34.67 -20.05
C TYR A 502 -2.86 35.65 -20.61
N LEU A 503 -3.29 36.59 -21.48
CA LEU A 503 -2.43 37.61 -22.05
C LEU A 503 -1.87 38.58 -20.99
N GLU A 504 -2.68 38.97 -20.00
CA GLU A 504 -2.24 39.79 -18.88
C GLU A 504 -1.10 39.12 -18.08
N LEU A 505 -1.17 37.80 -17.90
CA LEU A 505 -0.25 37.06 -17.06
C LEU A 505 1.04 36.59 -17.75
N TYR A 506 1.02 36.47 -19.06
CA TYR A 506 2.12 35.89 -19.86
C TYR A 506 2.67 36.78 -20.96
N SER A 507 2.11 37.98 -21.14
CA SER A 507 2.64 38.94 -22.10
C SER A 507 3.98 39.58 -21.70
N ASP A 508 4.30 39.56 -20.40
CA ASP A 508 5.51 40.20 -19.84
C ASP A 508 6.71 39.24 -19.69
N LYS A 509 6.61 38.02 -20.20
CA LYS A 509 7.73 37.08 -20.25
C LYS A 509 8.24 36.89 -21.67
N LYS A 510 8.85 37.93 -22.22
CA LYS A 510 9.79 37.85 -23.33
C LYS A 510 11.16 38.28 -22.87
#